data_11d2de5682f06d64487f288facd658d6
#
_entry.id   11d2de5682f06d64487f288facd658d6
#
_cell.length_a   1.000
_cell.length_b   1.000
_cell.length_c   1.000
_cell.angle_alpha   90.00
_cell.angle_beta   90.00
_cell.angle_gamma   90.00
#
_symmetry.space_group_name_H-M   'P 1'
#
loop_
_entity.id
_entity.type
_entity.pdbx_description
1 polymer ?
#
loop_
_entity_poly.entity_id
_entity_poly.type
_entity_poly.pdbx_seq_one_letter_code
_entity_poly.pdbx_strand_id
1 'polypeptide(L)'
;MDINFLKQNGVDTDKALELFGDMDIYNETFQDYLDGIDEKLNNLKRSKDNENWQDYGIFAHSIKSDARYLGFTKEAEIFLQHEMAGKQENQHFIEKEYDNLLKTVSYMTSIVKRYLNGEKALSRMPEPEARPVANVVTAPLENVVLIADDSKIVDNFALKVMDGMYKGIVALDGKEAIDIISSNKYNIIAILLDLNMPNVGGFEVLEYLKNSNHYSKIPILIITGEDSKDMIDKAFKYNIVDMLVKPFSKNDFLRVLDKTINLNKN
;
A
#
# COMPACT_ATOMS: atom_id res chain seq x y z
N MET A 1 22.14 0.96 11.81
CA MET A 1 21.67 1.50 10.53
C MET A 1 22.10 2.97 10.47
N ASP A 2 22.70 3.40 9.36
CA ASP A 2 23.20 4.78 9.23
C ASP A 2 22.40 5.52 8.16
N ILE A 3 21.53 6.42 8.56
CA ILE A 3 20.68 7.20 7.65
C ILE A 3 21.49 8.02 6.62
N ASN A 4 22.73 8.42 6.97
CA ASN A 4 23.60 9.12 6.03
C ASN A 4 23.99 8.24 4.84
N PHE A 5 24.05 6.91 5.03
CA PHE A 5 24.24 5.98 3.93
C PHE A 5 23.11 6.10 2.90
N LEU A 6 21.85 6.17 3.33
CA LEU A 6 20.71 6.36 2.44
C LEU A 6 20.80 7.70 1.69
N LYS A 7 21.08 8.80 2.42
CA LYS A 7 21.24 10.15 1.81
C LYS A 7 22.35 10.18 0.75
N GLN A 8 23.49 9.54 1.01
CA GLN A 8 24.61 9.44 0.07
C GLN A 8 24.25 8.65 -1.19
N ASN A 9 23.28 7.74 -1.10
CA ASN A 9 22.77 6.97 -2.23
C ASN A 9 21.49 7.61 -2.84
N GLY A 10 21.23 8.88 -2.58
CA GLY A 10 20.18 9.65 -3.25
C GLY A 10 18.76 9.43 -2.73
N VAL A 11 18.61 8.73 -1.59
CA VAL A 11 17.32 8.52 -0.93
C VAL A 11 16.90 9.78 -0.17
N ASP A 12 15.70 10.28 -0.42
CA ASP A 12 15.10 11.43 0.26
C ASP A 12 14.56 11.00 1.63
N THR A 13 15.48 10.82 2.57
CA THR A 13 15.15 10.35 3.91
C THR A 13 14.42 11.40 4.76
N ASP A 14 14.57 12.68 4.45
CA ASP A 14 13.93 13.74 5.21
C ASP A 14 12.43 13.73 4.93
N LYS A 15 12.05 13.61 3.66
CA LYS A 15 10.65 13.44 3.26
C LYS A 15 10.04 12.13 3.77
N ALA A 16 10.78 11.03 3.69
CA ALA A 16 10.31 9.74 4.21
C ALA A 16 10.09 9.79 5.74
N LEU A 17 11.00 10.40 6.51
CA LEU A 17 10.82 10.57 7.95
C LEU A 17 9.66 11.51 8.31
N GLU A 18 9.38 12.52 7.50
CA GLU A 18 8.18 13.36 7.67
C GLU A 18 6.90 12.53 7.51
N LEU A 19 6.87 11.57 6.58
CA LEU A 19 5.73 10.70 6.37
C LEU A 19 5.52 9.74 7.56
N PHE A 20 6.56 9.03 7.97
CA PHE A 20 6.47 7.99 9.00
C PHE A 20 6.49 8.57 10.43
N GLY A 21 7.16 9.71 10.64
CA GLY A 21 7.30 10.35 11.94
C GLY A 21 8.18 9.59 12.97
N ASP A 22 8.67 8.40 12.60
CA ASP A 22 9.45 7.52 13.47
C ASP A 22 10.45 6.70 12.65
N MET A 23 11.69 6.59 13.17
CA MET A 23 12.77 5.82 12.51
C MET A 23 12.54 4.31 12.54
N ASP A 24 11.89 3.79 13.57
CA ASP A 24 11.66 2.35 13.69
C ASP A 24 10.62 1.91 12.65
N ILE A 25 9.53 2.70 12.50
CA ILE A 25 8.53 2.47 11.44
C ILE A 25 9.20 2.55 10.05
N TYR A 26 10.05 3.56 9.83
CA TYR A 26 10.74 3.71 8.56
C TYR A 26 11.69 2.54 8.27
N ASN A 27 12.42 2.05 9.28
CA ASN A 27 13.32 0.91 9.13
C ASN A 27 12.57 -0.39 8.80
N GLU A 28 11.41 -0.63 9.43
CA GLU A 28 10.59 -1.80 9.13
C GLU A 28 10.01 -1.75 7.70
N THR A 29 9.68 -0.56 7.21
CA THR A 29 9.20 -0.37 5.83
C THR A 29 10.21 -0.88 4.78
N PHE A 30 11.51 -0.79 5.06
CA PHE A 30 12.53 -1.38 4.18
C PHE A 30 12.49 -2.91 4.17
N GLN A 31 12.17 -3.55 5.30
CA GLN A 31 11.99 -4.99 5.35
C GLN A 31 10.72 -5.41 4.59
N ASP A 32 9.61 -4.69 4.79
CA ASP A 32 8.35 -4.94 4.08
C ASP A 32 8.53 -4.87 2.56
N TYR A 33 9.33 -3.90 2.09
CA TYR A 33 9.69 -3.81 0.68
C TYR A 33 10.45 -5.07 0.20
N LEU A 34 11.46 -5.52 0.93
CA LEU A 34 12.21 -6.72 0.56
C LEU A 34 11.33 -7.98 0.52
N ASP A 35 10.37 -8.08 1.44
CA ASP A 35 9.48 -9.23 1.55
C ASP A 35 8.40 -9.25 0.45
N GLY A 36 8.12 -8.09 -0.18
CA GLY A 36 7.07 -7.96 -1.21
C GLY A 36 7.58 -7.82 -2.64
N ILE A 37 8.79 -7.32 -2.85
CA ILE A 37 9.25 -6.89 -4.19
C ILE A 37 9.36 -8.03 -5.22
N ASP A 38 9.78 -9.22 -4.79
CA ASP A 38 9.94 -10.36 -5.70
C ASP A 38 8.58 -10.82 -6.26
N GLU A 39 7.52 -10.80 -5.45
CA GLU A 39 6.16 -11.12 -5.88
C GLU A 39 5.64 -10.08 -6.88
N LYS A 40 5.81 -8.79 -6.59
CA LYS A 40 5.42 -7.68 -7.49
C LYS A 40 6.13 -7.78 -8.84
N LEU A 41 7.43 -8.08 -8.85
CA LEU A 41 8.20 -8.29 -10.08
C LEU A 41 7.72 -9.50 -10.87
N ASN A 42 7.40 -10.60 -10.21
CA ASN A 42 6.86 -11.80 -10.86
C ASN A 42 5.50 -11.52 -11.51
N ASN A 43 4.64 -10.78 -10.83
CA ASN A 43 3.34 -10.39 -11.35
C ASN A 43 3.48 -9.40 -12.52
N LEU A 44 4.35 -8.39 -12.39
CA LEU A 44 4.68 -7.46 -13.47
C LEU A 44 5.19 -8.19 -14.72
N LYS A 45 6.13 -9.15 -14.53
CA LYS A 45 6.65 -9.97 -15.62
C LYS A 45 5.56 -10.81 -16.26
N ARG A 46 4.72 -11.48 -15.47
CA ARG A 46 3.62 -12.30 -15.99
C ARG A 46 2.64 -11.46 -16.80
N SER A 47 2.29 -10.27 -16.34
CA SER A 47 1.40 -9.36 -17.07
C SER A 47 2.02 -8.94 -18.39
N LYS A 48 3.33 -8.63 -18.42
CA LYS A 48 4.08 -8.34 -19.64
C LYS A 48 4.06 -9.52 -20.62
N ASP A 49 4.41 -10.72 -20.13
CA ASP A 49 4.51 -11.92 -20.97
C ASP A 49 3.14 -12.35 -21.56
N ASN A 50 2.05 -12.00 -20.89
CA ASN A 50 0.67 -12.25 -21.33
C ASN A 50 0.05 -11.06 -22.09
N GLU A 51 0.82 -10.01 -22.36
CA GLU A 51 0.35 -8.76 -23.01
C GLU A 51 -0.86 -8.11 -22.29
N ASN A 52 -0.99 -8.36 -20.97
CA ASN A 52 -2.00 -7.69 -20.14
C ASN A 52 -1.45 -6.36 -19.63
N TRP A 53 -1.54 -5.33 -20.48
CA TRP A 53 -0.93 -4.03 -20.22
C TRP A 53 -1.60 -3.27 -19.08
N GLN A 54 -2.88 -3.51 -18.83
CA GLN A 54 -3.59 -2.88 -17.71
C GLN A 54 -3.07 -3.39 -16.37
N ASP A 55 -2.99 -4.71 -16.18
CA ASP A 55 -2.38 -5.27 -14.97
C ASP A 55 -0.91 -4.89 -14.83
N TYR A 56 -0.17 -4.84 -15.96
CA TYR A 56 1.20 -4.34 -15.96
C TYR A 56 1.29 -2.93 -15.37
N GLY A 57 0.40 -2.02 -15.78
CA GLY A 57 0.31 -0.67 -15.25
C GLY A 57 0.01 -0.63 -13.75
N ILE A 58 -0.87 -1.52 -13.27
CA ILE A 58 -1.20 -1.65 -11.84
C ILE A 58 0.02 -2.09 -11.03
N PHE A 59 0.76 -3.11 -11.48
CA PHE A 59 1.96 -3.56 -10.77
C PHE A 59 3.10 -2.54 -10.82
N ALA A 60 3.26 -1.81 -11.91
CA ALA A 60 4.19 -0.69 -11.98
C ALA A 60 3.80 0.44 -11.01
N HIS A 61 2.49 0.72 -10.86
CA HIS A 61 1.95 1.66 -9.88
C HIS A 61 2.30 1.25 -8.45
N SER A 62 2.11 -0.02 -8.12
CA SER A 62 2.42 -0.57 -6.79
C SER A 62 3.91 -0.39 -6.44
N ILE A 63 4.82 -0.72 -7.37
CA ILE A 63 6.27 -0.52 -7.18
C ILE A 63 6.62 0.97 -7.07
N LYS A 64 5.99 1.85 -7.84
CA LYS A 64 6.14 3.31 -7.73
C LYS A 64 5.76 3.81 -6.35
N SER A 65 4.65 3.31 -5.80
CA SER A 65 4.18 3.67 -4.47
C SER A 65 5.20 3.29 -3.40
N ASP A 66 5.72 2.06 -3.44
CA ASP A 66 6.77 1.61 -2.53
C ASP A 66 8.02 2.52 -2.63
N ALA A 67 8.47 2.82 -3.85
CA ALA A 67 9.64 3.68 -4.08
C ALA A 67 9.46 5.07 -3.44
N ARG A 68 8.27 5.66 -3.56
CA ARG A 68 7.94 6.97 -2.97
C ARG A 68 7.95 6.94 -1.44
N TYR A 69 7.37 5.90 -0.84
CA TYR A 69 7.39 5.74 0.62
C TYR A 69 8.81 5.56 1.16
N LEU A 70 9.64 4.82 0.44
CA LEU A 70 11.04 4.60 0.83
C LEU A 70 11.96 5.82 0.58
N GLY A 71 11.47 6.86 -0.11
CA GLY A 71 12.25 8.05 -0.45
C GLY A 71 13.07 7.93 -1.74
N PHE A 72 12.87 6.90 -2.56
CA PHE A 72 13.48 6.74 -3.88
C PHE A 72 12.71 7.54 -4.95
N THR A 73 12.70 8.86 -4.79
CA THR A 73 11.86 9.76 -5.60
C THR A 73 12.24 9.79 -7.08
N LYS A 74 13.53 9.64 -7.40
CA LYS A 74 14.01 9.59 -8.81
C LYS A 74 13.64 8.28 -9.48
N GLU A 75 13.79 7.19 -8.76
CA GLU A 75 13.46 5.84 -9.21
C GLU A 75 11.95 5.70 -9.42
N ALA A 76 11.14 6.34 -8.59
CA ALA A 76 9.68 6.37 -8.72
C ALA A 76 9.23 6.94 -10.08
N GLU A 77 9.97 7.87 -10.68
CA GLU A 77 9.63 8.43 -12.00
C GLU A 77 9.76 7.38 -13.13
N ILE A 78 10.69 6.43 -13.01
CA ILE A 78 10.82 5.32 -13.97
C ILE A 78 9.57 4.43 -13.90
N PHE A 79 9.13 4.09 -12.69
CA PHE A 79 7.90 3.29 -12.51
C PHE A 79 6.65 4.04 -12.96
N LEU A 80 6.59 5.37 -12.78
CA LEU A 80 5.50 6.20 -13.31
C LEU A 80 5.42 6.11 -14.84
N GLN A 81 6.55 6.15 -15.54
CA GLN A 81 6.57 6.01 -17.00
C GLN A 81 6.04 4.63 -17.43
N HIS A 82 6.40 3.56 -16.72
CA HIS A 82 5.91 2.21 -16.99
C HIS A 82 4.41 2.06 -16.65
N GLU A 83 3.94 2.67 -15.58
CA GLU A 83 2.51 2.74 -15.25
C GLU A 83 1.71 3.42 -16.37
N MET A 84 2.20 4.59 -16.84
CA MET A 84 1.55 5.31 -17.94
C MET A 84 1.57 4.51 -19.24
N ALA A 85 2.68 3.83 -19.53
CA ALA A 85 2.81 2.97 -20.70
C ALA A 85 1.83 1.79 -20.63
N GLY A 86 1.63 1.19 -19.46
CA GLY A 86 0.62 0.14 -19.25
C GLY A 86 -0.80 0.67 -19.51
N LYS A 87 -1.16 1.80 -18.90
CA LYS A 87 -2.47 2.46 -19.10
C LYS A 87 -2.75 2.86 -20.58
N GLN A 88 -1.70 3.16 -21.35
CA GLN A 88 -1.78 3.55 -22.76
C GLN A 88 -1.57 2.36 -23.72
N GLU A 89 -1.37 1.15 -23.19
CA GLU A 89 -1.06 -0.06 -23.95
C GLU A 89 0.17 0.11 -24.87
N ASN A 90 1.16 0.92 -24.42
CA ASN A 90 2.35 1.24 -25.18
C ASN A 90 3.40 0.12 -25.06
N GLN A 91 3.13 -1.01 -25.72
CA GLN A 91 4.00 -2.17 -25.76
C GLN A 91 5.45 -1.83 -26.14
N HIS A 92 5.63 -0.99 -27.15
CA HIS A 92 6.97 -0.63 -27.63
C HIS A 92 7.84 0.03 -26.54
N PHE A 93 7.27 0.94 -25.75
CA PHE A 93 7.97 1.55 -24.61
C PHE A 93 8.27 0.50 -23.55
N ILE A 94 7.28 -0.34 -23.19
CA ILE A 94 7.44 -1.38 -22.16
C ILE A 94 8.58 -2.33 -22.53
N GLU A 95 8.60 -2.85 -23.74
CA GLU A 95 9.65 -3.76 -24.19
C GLU A 95 11.03 -3.11 -24.17
N LYS A 96 11.12 -1.88 -24.66
CA LYS A 96 12.39 -1.14 -24.75
C LYS A 96 12.97 -0.80 -23.38
N GLU A 97 12.13 -0.38 -22.43
CA GLU A 97 12.57 0.17 -21.15
C GLU A 97 12.47 -0.85 -19.98
N TYR A 98 11.98 -2.08 -20.24
CA TYR A 98 11.80 -3.11 -19.21
C TYR A 98 13.08 -3.45 -18.46
N ASP A 99 14.20 -3.59 -19.17
CA ASP A 99 15.51 -3.85 -18.56
C ASP A 99 15.96 -2.69 -17.65
N ASN A 100 15.60 -1.45 -17.99
CA ASN A 100 15.88 -0.27 -17.17
C ASN A 100 15.07 -0.32 -15.86
N LEU A 101 13.80 -0.70 -15.93
CA LEU A 101 12.96 -0.93 -14.74
C LEU A 101 13.59 -1.99 -13.83
N LEU A 102 13.99 -3.15 -14.36
CA LEU A 102 14.59 -4.23 -13.56
C LEU A 102 15.91 -3.79 -12.90
N LYS A 103 16.74 -3.04 -13.60
CA LYS A 103 17.98 -2.46 -13.05
C LYS A 103 17.68 -1.49 -11.92
N THR A 104 16.63 -0.69 -12.06
CA THR A 104 16.19 0.27 -11.04
C THR A 104 15.74 -0.45 -9.78
N VAL A 105 14.92 -1.49 -9.89
CA VAL A 105 14.52 -2.31 -8.73
C VAL A 105 15.74 -2.98 -8.10
N SER A 106 16.64 -3.53 -8.90
CA SER A 106 17.88 -4.16 -8.40
C SER A 106 18.74 -3.16 -7.63
N TYR A 107 18.87 -1.92 -8.14
CA TYR A 107 19.58 -0.83 -7.46
C TYR A 107 18.93 -0.52 -6.10
N MET A 108 17.62 -0.26 -6.06
CA MET A 108 16.88 0.03 -4.82
C MET A 108 17.05 -1.11 -3.81
N THR A 109 16.84 -2.35 -4.25
CA THR A 109 16.97 -3.55 -3.42
C THR A 109 18.38 -3.68 -2.84
N SER A 110 19.43 -3.38 -3.64
CA SER A 110 20.82 -3.38 -3.18
C SER A 110 21.06 -2.34 -2.09
N ILE A 111 20.55 -1.11 -2.25
CA ILE A 111 20.69 -0.04 -1.25
C ILE A 111 19.96 -0.44 0.04
N VAL A 112 18.74 -0.94 -0.07
CA VAL A 112 17.94 -1.39 1.09
C VAL A 112 18.65 -2.49 1.86
N LYS A 113 19.12 -3.55 1.18
CA LYS A 113 19.86 -4.66 1.81
C LYS A 113 21.13 -4.18 2.50
N ARG A 114 21.91 -3.31 1.87
CA ARG A 114 23.15 -2.73 2.43
C ARG A 114 22.87 -1.88 3.66
N TYR A 115 21.79 -1.08 3.62
CA TYR A 115 21.34 -0.28 4.75
C TYR A 115 20.94 -1.14 5.95
N LEU A 116 20.08 -2.14 5.73
CA LEU A 116 19.60 -3.05 6.79
C LEU A 116 20.72 -3.91 7.38
N ASN A 117 21.68 -4.34 6.56
CA ASN A 117 22.84 -5.11 7.00
C ASN A 117 23.89 -4.25 7.73
N GLY A 118 23.66 -2.92 7.82
CA GLY A 118 24.55 -2.00 8.48
C GLY A 118 25.96 -2.05 7.92
N GLU A 119 26.26 -1.38 6.82
CA GLU A 119 27.61 -1.28 6.28
C GLU A 119 28.55 -0.41 7.14
N LYS A 120 28.47 -0.57 8.47
CA LYS A 120 29.52 -0.36 9.45
C LYS A 120 29.65 -1.64 10.24
N ALA A 121 30.73 -2.34 9.92
CA ALA A 121 31.28 -3.51 10.60
C ALA A 121 30.64 -3.89 11.95
N LEU A 122 30.27 -5.20 12.05
CA LEU A 122 30.28 -6.07 13.22
C LEU A 122 29.27 -5.78 14.34
N SER A 123 28.19 -6.53 14.39
CA SER A 123 27.99 -7.59 15.39
C SER A 123 26.60 -8.21 15.27
N ARG A 124 26.56 -9.52 15.35
CA ARG A 124 25.36 -10.39 15.35
C ARG A 124 24.47 -10.06 16.52
N MET A 125 23.14 -10.05 16.29
CA MET A 125 22.15 -10.36 17.31
C MET A 125 20.91 -11.06 16.71
N PRO A 126 20.12 -11.82 17.49
CA PRO A 126 19.40 -13.01 17.07
C PRO A 126 17.98 -12.76 16.56
N GLU A 127 17.48 -13.78 15.84
CA GLU A 127 16.11 -13.89 15.33
C GLU A 127 15.05 -13.71 16.41
N PRO A 128 13.92 -13.06 16.14
CA PRO A 128 12.77 -13.05 17.02
C PRO A 128 11.89 -14.29 16.80
N GLU A 129 11.57 -14.93 17.89
CA GLU A 129 10.73 -16.13 17.99
C GLU A 129 9.27 -15.85 17.58
N ALA A 130 8.67 -16.84 16.89
CA ALA A 130 7.26 -16.87 16.52
C ALA A 130 6.33 -16.87 17.75
N ARG A 131 5.29 -16.05 17.75
CA ARG A 131 4.24 -16.05 18.78
C ARG A 131 3.10 -16.99 18.43
N PRO A 132 2.50 -17.66 19.41
CA PRO A 132 1.50 -18.70 19.21
C PRO A 132 0.10 -18.13 18.92
N VAL A 133 -0.64 -18.85 18.08
CA VAL A 133 -2.04 -18.62 17.73
C VAL A 133 -2.92 -18.99 18.93
N ALA A 134 -3.75 -18.08 19.40
CA ALA A 134 -4.68 -18.32 20.51
C ALA A 134 -6.11 -18.64 20.01
N ASN A 135 -6.76 -19.50 20.75
CA ASN A 135 -8.05 -20.15 20.49
C ASN A 135 -9.26 -19.19 20.44
N VAL A 136 -10.19 -19.54 19.58
CA VAL A 136 -11.48 -18.89 19.36
C VAL A 136 -12.41 -19.10 20.55
N VAL A 137 -12.83 -17.99 21.17
CA VAL A 137 -14.00 -17.90 22.07
C VAL A 137 -14.99 -16.95 21.38
N THR A 138 -16.25 -17.36 21.28
CA THR A 138 -17.34 -16.56 20.70
C THR A 138 -17.60 -15.31 21.54
N ALA A 139 -16.95 -14.22 21.20
CA ALA A 139 -17.18 -12.87 21.72
C ALA A 139 -18.08 -12.08 20.74
N PRO A 140 -18.70 -10.96 21.16
CA PRO A 140 -19.40 -10.05 20.25
C PRO A 140 -18.47 -9.68 19.08
N LEU A 141 -19.06 -9.47 17.89
CA LEU A 141 -18.31 -9.14 16.68
C LEU A 141 -17.34 -8.00 16.96
N GLU A 142 -16.06 -8.25 16.71
CA GLU A 142 -15.00 -7.28 17.02
C GLU A 142 -15.05 -6.12 16.04
N ASN A 143 -14.95 -4.89 16.57
CA ASN A 143 -14.87 -3.68 15.77
C ASN A 143 -13.53 -3.62 15.07
N VAL A 144 -13.54 -3.60 13.74
CA VAL A 144 -12.32 -3.59 12.92
C VAL A 144 -12.36 -2.51 11.84
N VAL A 145 -11.20 -2.01 11.48
CA VAL A 145 -10.99 -1.22 10.26
C VAL A 145 -10.48 -2.17 9.18
N LEU A 146 -11.19 -2.27 8.06
CA LEU A 146 -10.73 -3.03 6.90
C LEU A 146 -9.77 -2.16 6.07
N ILE A 147 -8.57 -2.64 5.82
CA ILE A 147 -7.57 -2.03 4.95
C ILE A 147 -7.53 -2.88 3.68
N ALA A 148 -7.91 -2.31 2.55
CA ALA A 148 -7.85 -2.94 1.25
C ALA A 148 -6.82 -2.22 0.38
N ASP A 149 -5.61 -2.76 0.31
CA ASP A 149 -4.45 -2.19 -0.39
C ASP A 149 -3.51 -3.33 -0.80
N ASP A 150 -2.85 -3.24 -1.95
CA ASP A 150 -1.91 -4.26 -2.41
C ASP A 150 -0.47 -4.00 -1.93
N SER A 151 -0.25 -2.91 -1.21
CA SER A 151 1.06 -2.52 -0.68
C SER A 151 1.23 -2.91 0.78
N LYS A 152 2.07 -3.90 1.06
CA LYS A 152 2.47 -4.27 2.43
C LYS A 152 2.99 -3.08 3.24
N ILE A 153 3.63 -2.11 2.58
CA ILE A 153 4.12 -0.88 3.22
C ILE A 153 2.96 -0.08 3.79
N VAL A 154 1.89 0.12 3.01
CA VAL A 154 0.70 0.86 3.43
C VAL A 154 -0.03 0.10 4.53
N ASP A 155 -0.21 -1.21 4.37
CA ASP A 155 -0.88 -2.07 5.35
C ASP A 155 -0.19 -2.02 6.72
N ASN A 156 1.13 -2.28 6.75
CA ASN A 156 1.89 -2.30 8.00
C ASN A 156 1.98 -0.90 8.63
N PHE A 157 2.13 0.14 7.82
CA PHE A 157 2.06 1.52 8.31
C PHE A 157 0.69 1.81 8.96
N ALA A 158 -0.42 1.49 8.27
CA ALA A 158 -1.76 1.73 8.80
C ALA A 158 -2.01 0.93 10.08
N LEU A 159 -1.66 -0.37 10.11
CA LEU A 159 -1.78 -1.22 11.30
C LEU A 159 -1.01 -0.66 12.49
N LYS A 160 0.24 -0.21 12.28
CA LYS A 160 1.06 0.37 13.35
C LYS A 160 0.52 1.69 13.87
N VAL A 161 0.10 2.56 12.96
CA VAL A 161 -0.44 3.87 13.35
C VAL A 161 -1.74 3.71 14.12
N MET A 162 -2.53 2.67 13.83
CA MET A 162 -3.79 2.36 14.53
C MET A 162 -3.61 1.56 15.81
N ASP A 163 -2.41 1.01 16.07
CA ASP A 163 -2.17 0.13 17.23
C ASP A 163 -2.57 0.80 18.55
N GLY A 164 -3.24 0.04 19.40
CA GLY A 164 -3.80 0.54 20.66
C GLY A 164 -5.07 1.42 20.54
N MET A 165 -5.49 1.80 19.32
CA MET A 165 -6.69 2.59 19.06
C MET A 165 -7.78 1.78 18.34
N TYR A 166 -7.41 1.11 17.27
CA TYR A 166 -8.31 0.34 16.42
C TYR A 166 -7.65 -0.96 16.00
N LYS A 167 -8.42 -2.02 15.86
CA LYS A 167 -7.96 -3.26 15.24
C LYS A 167 -8.11 -3.17 13.74
N GLY A 168 -7.02 -3.43 13.00
CA GLY A 168 -7.03 -3.52 11.54
C GLY A 168 -7.11 -4.96 11.06
N ILE A 169 -7.76 -5.16 9.92
CA ILE A 169 -7.68 -6.37 9.10
C ILE A 169 -7.32 -5.97 7.67
N VAL A 170 -6.53 -6.79 7.00
CA VAL A 170 -5.98 -6.48 5.67
C VAL A 170 -6.64 -7.36 4.62
N ALA A 171 -6.88 -6.79 3.44
CA ALA A 171 -7.21 -7.45 2.20
C ALA A 171 -6.24 -6.99 1.10
N LEU A 172 -5.58 -7.91 0.42
CA LEU A 172 -4.53 -7.59 -0.57
C LEU A 172 -5.09 -7.26 -1.96
N ASP A 173 -6.39 -7.44 -2.15
CA ASP A 173 -7.12 -7.03 -3.36
C ASP A 173 -8.60 -6.81 -3.06
N GLY A 174 -9.32 -6.27 -4.05
CA GLY A 174 -10.75 -5.99 -3.88
C GLY A 174 -11.61 -7.25 -3.74
N LYS A 175 -11.17 -8.40 -4.27
CA LYS A 175 -11.89 -9.66 -4.11
C LYS A 175 -11.85 -10.11 -2.66
N GLU A 176 -10.67 -10.11 -2.04
CA GLU A 176 -10.51 -10.45 -0.63
C GLU A 176 -11.28 -9.47 0.26
N ALA A 177 -11.27 -8.17 -0.06
CA ALA A 177 -12.08 -7.18 0.63
C ALA A 177 -13.57 -7.50 0.58
N ILE A 178 -14.11 -7.84 -0.59
CA ILE A 178 -15.51 -8.27 -0.76
C ILE A 178 -15.81 -9.54 0.04
N ASP A 179 -14.91 -10.52 0.02
CA ASP A 179 -15.07 -11.78 0.76
C ASP A 179 -15.11 -11.53 2.28
N ILE A 180 -14.27 -10.63 2.79
CA ILE A 180 -14.28 -10.20 4.20
C ILE A 180 -15.60 -9.51 4.56
N ILE A 181 -16.02 -8.53 3.75
CA ILE A 181 -17.28 -7.78 3.96
C ILE A 181 -18.49 -8.72 3.96
N SER A 182 -18.58 -9.61 2.98
CA SER A 182 -19.71 -10.54 2.83
C SER A 182 -19.75 -11.60 3.90
N SER A 183 -18.64 -11.93 4.53
CA SER A 183 -18.55 -12.97 5.56
C SER A 183 -19.35 -12.64 6.83
N ASN A 184 -19.61 -11.36 7.09
CA ASN A 184 -20.24 -10.85 8.32
C ASN A 184 -19.58 -11.33 9.63
N LYS A 185 -18.28 -11.69 9.56
CA LYS A 185 -17.51 -12.16 10.73
C LYS A 185 -17.04 -11.03 11.63
N TYR A 186 -16.97 -9.81 11.10
CA TYR A 186 -16.47 -8.63 11.79
C TYR A 186 -17.50 -7.51 11.79
N ASN A 187 -17.45 -6.66 12.81
CA ASN A 187 -18.12 -5.37 12.76
C ASN A 187 -17.19 -4.34 12.14
N ILE A 188 -17.24 -4.17 10.81
CA ILE A 188 -16.37 -3.25 10.07
C ILE A 188 -16.85 -1.82 10.34
N ILE A 189 -16.04 -1.02 11.05
CA ILE A 189 -16.36 0.35 11.44
C ILE A 189 -15.86 1.40 10.44
N ALA A 190 -14.91 1.05 9.58
CA ALA A 190 -14.45 1.85 8.44
C ALA A 190 -13.74 0.94 7.42
N ILE A 191 -13.73 1.37 6.16
CA ILE A 191 -12.93 0.76 5.09
C ILE A 191 -11.93 1.81 4.59
N LEU A 192 -10.64 1.45 4.61
CA LEU A 192 -9.58 2.14 3.90
C LEU A 192 -9.40 1.41 2.57
N LEU A 193 -9.63 2.07 1.46
CA LEU A 193 -9.74 1.41 0.15
C LEU A 193 -8.82 2.05 -0.88
N ASP A 194 -7.85 1.31 -1.36
CA ASP A 194 -7.11 1.69 -2.57
C ASP A 194 -8.00 1.48 -3.82
N LEU A 195 -7.87 2.40 -4.76
CA LEU A 195 -8.59 2.29 -6.04
C LEU A 195 -7.85 1.42 -7.06
N ASN A 196 -6.51 1.34 -6.94
CA ASN A 196 -5.66 0.65 -7.90
C ASN A 196 -5.08 -0.64 -7.31
N MET A 197 -5.90 -1.67 -7.23
CA MET A 197 -5.49 -3.00 -6.79
C MET A 197 -5.57 -4.02 -7.95
N PRO A 198 -4.74 -5.09 -7.93
CA PRO A 198 -4.83 -6.16 -8.91
C PRO A 198 -6.12 -6.97 -8.76
N ASN A 199 -6.47 -7.76 -9.79
CA ASN A 199 -7.63 -8.65 -9.89
C ASN A 199 -8.97 -7.91 -9.82
N VAL A 200 -9.33 -7.37 -8.67
CA VAL A 200 -10.54 -6.57 -8.42
C VAL A 200 -10.11 -5.23 -7.83
N GLY A 201 -10.35 -4.14 -8.52
CA GLY A 201 -9.97 -2.81 -8.09
C GLY A 201 -10.95 -2.20 -7.09
N GLY A 202 -10.58 -1.03 -6.53
CA GLY A 202 -11.42 -0.38 -5.52
C GLY A 202 -12.77 0.10 -6.05
N PHE A 203 -12.88 0.44 -7.33
CA PHE A 203 -14.18 0.82 -7.90
C PHE A 203 -15.17 -0.33 -7.95
N GLU A 204 -14.72 -1.56 -8.20
CA GLU A 204 -15.54 -2.76 -8.15
C GLU A 204 -16.01 -3.04 -6.72
N VAL A 205 -15.16 -2.77 -5.71
CA VAL A 205 -15.54 -2.86 -4.29
C VAL A 205 -16.60 -1.81 -3.95
N LEU A 206 -16.45 -0.56 -4.41
CA LEU A 206 -17.45 0.50 -4.23
C LEU A 206 -18.79 0.15 -4.87
N GLU A 207 -18.77 -0.44 -6.08
CA GLU A 207 -20.00 -0.86 -6.76
C GLU A 207 -20.66 -2.06 -6.04
N TYR A 208 -19.88 -3.01 -5.53
CA TYR A 208 -20.39 -4.09 -4.69
C TYR A 208 -21.07 -3.56 -3.41
N LEU A 209 -20.42 -2.63 -2.71
CA LEU A 209 -20.96 -2.01 -1.50
C LEU A 209 -22.27 -1.28 -1.81
N LYS A 210 -22.33 -0.52 -2.90
CA LYS A 210 -23.52 0.22 -3.36
C LYS A 210 -24.71 -0.70 -3.66
N ASN A 211 -24.45 -1.85 -4.26
CA ASN A 211 -25.47 -2.85 -4.60
C ASN A 211 -25.83 -3.78 -3.44
N SER A 212 -25.14 -3.67 -2.31
CA SER A 212 -25.37 -4.44 -1.09
C SER A 212 -25.97 -3.58 0.02
N ASN A 213 -26.51 -4.22 1.07
CA ASN A 213 -27.02 -3.53 2.25
C ASN A 213 -25.92 -2.90 3.15
N HIS A 214 -24.65 -2.95 2.73
CA HIS A 214 -23.50 -2.45 3.49
C HIS A 214 -23.15 -0.99 3.17
N TYR A 215 -23.53 -0.49 2.01
CA TYR A 215 -23.10 0.81 1.49
C TYR A 215 -23.44 2.01 2.38
N SER A 216 -24.61 2.01 3.03
CA SER A 216 -25.02 3.10 3.92
C SER A 216 -24.53 2.96 5.36
N LYS A 217 -23.88 1.84 5.70
CA LYS A 217 -23.54 1.49 7.08
C LYS A 217 -22.07 1.61 7.41
N ILE A 218 -21.20 1.45 6.40
CA ILE A 218 -19.75 1.42 6.59
C ILE A 218 -19.14 2.66 5.94
N PRO A 219 -18.52 3.58 6.70
CA PRO A 219 -17.84 4.73 6.13
C PRO A 219 -16.60 4.30 5.38
N ILE A 220 -16.36 4.92 4.21
CA ILE A 220 -15.29 4.58 3.29
C ILE A 220 -14.33 5.76 3.18
N LEU A 221 -13.04 5.50 3.43
CA LEU A 221 -11.91 6.38 3.16
C LEU A 221 -11.14 5.82 1.98
N ILE A 222 -11.03 6.59 0.91
CA ILE A 222 -10.18 6.23 -0.22
C ILE A 222 -8.72 6.56 0.09
N ILE A 223 -7.83 5.62 -0.21
CA ILE A 223 -6.39 5.81 -0.20
C ILE A 223 -5.89 5.52 -1.62
N THR A 224 -5.28 6.48 -2.30
CA THR A 224 -4.88 6.27 -3.70
C THR A 224 -3.55 6.95 -4.03
N GLY A 225 -2.76 6.33 -4.90
CA GLY A 225 -1.55 6.93 -5.48
C GLY A 225 -1.85 7.81 -6.70
N GLU A 226 -3.11 7.93 -7.11
CA GLU A 226 -3.54 8.73 -8.25
C GLU A 226 -4.39 9.91 -7.77
N ASP A 227 -3.99 11.12 -8.18
CA ASP A 227 -4.63 12.39 -7.84
C ASP A 227 -5.25 13.08 -9.08
N SER A 228 -5.50 12.32 -10.16
CA SER A 228 -6.14 12.89 -11.34
C SER A 228 -7.56 13.37 -11.03
N LYS A 229 -7.93 14.52 -11.59
CA LYS A 229 -9.24 15.11 -11.35
C LYS A 229 -10.38 14.15 -11.72
N ASP A 230 -10.23 13.42 -12.82
CA ASP A 230 -11.25 12.48 -13.29
C ASP A 230 -11.46 11.32 -12.31
N MET A 231 -10.37 10.83 -11.71
CA MET A 231 -10.41 9.79 -10.68
C MET A 231 -11.11 10.30 -9.42
N ILE A 232 -10.74 11.49 -8.96
CA ILE A 232 -11.34 12.16 -7.80
C ILE A 232 -12.84 12.37 -8.05
N ASP A 233 -13.22 12.96 -9.17
CA ASP A 233 -14.62 13.21 -9.54
C ASP A 233 -15.43 11.91 -9.67
N LYS A 234 -14.80 10.82 -10.12
CA LYS A 234 -15.43 9.50 -10.20
C LYS A 234 -15.65 8.91 -8.79
N ALA A 235 -14.64 8.99 -7.89
CA ALA A 235 -14.72 8.46 -6.55
C ALA A 235 -15.80 9.18 -5.71
N PHE A 236 -15.92 10.50 -5.83
CA PHE A 236 -16.94 11.28 -5.12
C PHE A 236 -18.38 11.07 -5.62
N LYS A 237 -18.60 10.31 -6.68
CA LYS A 237 -19.95 9.83 -7.07
C LYS A 237 -20.43 8.69 -6.16
N TYR A 238 -19.54 8.10 -5.39
CA TYR A 238 -19.86 7.12 -4.37
C TYR A 238 -19.94 7.81 -2.99
N ASN A 239 -20.56 7.12 -2.02
CA ASN A 239 -20.71 7.66 -0.67
C ASN A 239 -19.42 7.45 0.14
N ILE A 240 -18.35 8.12 -0.27
CA ILE A 240 -17.07 8.13 0.44
C ILE A 240 -17.02 9.31 1.42
N VAL A 241 -16.28 9.15 2.50
CA VAL A 241 -16.13 10.19 3.53
C VAL A 241 -15.06 11.19 3.18
N ASP A 242 -13.91 10.68 2.72
CA ASP A 242 -12.73 11.49 2.38
C ASP A 242 -11.77 10.69 1.50
N MET A 243 -10.68 11.34 1.08
CA MET A 243 -9.64 10.75 0.27
C MET A 243 -8.27 11.17 0.78
N LEU A 244 -7.32 10.21 0.83
CA LEU A 244 -5.89 10.43 1.06
C LEU A 244 -5.08 10.04 -0.17
N VAL A 245 -4.20 10.93 -0.60
CA VAL A 245 -3.28 10.66 -1.72
C VAL A 245 -1.94 10.15 -1.18
N LYS A 246 -1.50 8.99 -1.68
CA LYS A 246 -0.20 8.39 -1.34
C LYS A 246 0.96 9.17 -1.98
N PRO A 247 2.06 9.38 -1.26
CA PRO A 247 2.29 9.05 0.14
C PRO A 247 1.68 10.10 1.09
N PHE A 248 1.14 9.67 2.23
CA PHE A 248 0.52 10.54 3.23
C PHE A 248 1.21 10.40 4.59
N SER A 249 1.13 11.46 5.41
CA SER A 249 1.75 11.46 6.73
C SER A 249 0.90 10.71 7.78
N LYS A 250 1.54 10.25 8.87
CA LYS A 250 0.87 9.71 10.05
C LYS A 250 -0.22 10.64 10.58
N ASN A 251 0.04 11.94 10.62
CA ASN A 251 -0.91 12.92 11.14
C ASN A 251 -2.13 13.07 10.22
N ASP A 252 -1.93 13.10 8.90
CA ASP A 252 -3.03 13.17 7.95
C ASP A 252 -3.87 11.89 8.01
N PHE A 253 -3.23 10.74 8.06
CA PHE A 253 -3.89 9.45 8.19
C PHE A 253 -4.81 9.40 9.43
N LEU A 254 -4.28 9.72 10.62
CA LEU A 254 -5.06 9.72 11.87
C LEU A 254 -6.21 10.71 11.82
N ARG A 255 -5.96 11.93 11.34
CA ARG A 255 -6.99 12.98 11.23
C ARG A 255 -8.16 12.54 10.36
N VAL A 256 -7.88 11.93 9.21
CA VAL A 256 -8.93 11.53 8.27
C VAL A 256 -9.60 10.23 8.70
N LEU A 257 -8.86 9.30 9.30
CA LEU A 257 -9.43 8.08 9.89
C LEU A 257 -10.41 8.40 11.02
N ASP A 258 -10.03 9.26 11.96
CA ASP A 258 -10.91 9.68 13.06
C ASP A 258 -12.17 10.38 12.54
N LYS A 259 -12.05 11.25 11.54
CA LYS A 259 -13.18 11.86 10.85
C LYS A 259 -14.11 10.78 10.28
N THR A 260 -13.52 9.78 9.61
CA THR A 260 -14.25 8.71 8.94
C THR A 260 -15.05 7.86 9.93
N ILE A 261 -14.43 7.44 11.03
CA ILE A 261 -15.08 6.59 12.05
C ILE A 261 -16.15 7.35 12.83
N ASN A 262 -15.93 8.63 13.13
CA ASN A 262 -16.83 9.40 13.97
C ASN A 262 -18.07 9.96 13.24
N LEU A 263 -18.10 9.95 11.91
CA LEU A 263 -19.27 10.35 11.13
C LEU A 263 -20.52 9.50 11.43
N ASN A 264 -20.36 8.22 11.78
CA ASN A 264 -21.46 7.31 12.11
C ASN A 264 -21.87 7.32 13.59
N LYS A 265 -21.26 8.16 14.43
CA LYS A 265 -21.62 8.26 15.87
C LYS A 265 -22.65 9.36 16.19
N ASN A 266 -23.06 10.12 15.18
CA ASN A 266 -24.13 11.12 15.24
C ASN A 266 -25.32 10.64 14.39
#